data_e133f17ad201930e577820cf1eec9474
#
_entry.id   e133f17ad201930e577820cf1eec9474
#
_cell.length_a   1.000
_cell.length_b   1.000
_cell.length_c   1.000
_cell.angle_alpha   90.00
_cell.angle_beta   90.00
_cell.angle_gamma   90.00
#
_symmetry.space_group_name_H-M   'P 1'
#
loop_
_entity.id
_entity.type
_entity.pdbx_description
1 polymer ?
#
loop_
_entity_poly.entity_id
_entity_poly.type
_entity_poly.pdbx_seq_one_letter_code
_entity_poly.pdbx_strand_id
1 'polypeptide(L)'
;MIKRLLLALTLLAYGLTGVAADGAAKADAPKDYVAGTDYDVINPPLRSVDPNTIEVAEFFWYGCGHCYSFEPIIEPWKKKLPADVTFRGIPAVWHEKMELHAKAYYTAEALGVLDKMHTVLF
;
A
#
# COMPACT_ATOMS: atom_id res chain seq x y z
N MET A 1 -15.06 30.64 71.02
CA MET A 1 -16.35 30.20 70.38
C MET A 1 -16.11 29.90 68.95
N ILE A 2 -15.96 28.59 68.62
CA ILE A 2 -15.52 28.10 67.30
C ILE A 2 -16.77 27.70 66.54
N LYS A 3 -17.11 28.43 65.48
CA LYS A 3 -18.20 28.10 64.58
C LYS A 3 -17.63 27.03 63.57
N ARG A 4 -18.18 25.83 63.63
CA ARG A 4 -17.91 24.74 62.74
C ARG A 4 -18.59 25.03 61.36
N LEU A 5 -17.78 25.26 60.35
CA LEU A 5 -18.24 25.36 58.96
C LEU A 5 -18.14 23.99 58.34
N LEU A 6 -19.27 23.33 58.14
CA LEU A 6 -19.38 22.09 57.40
C LEU A 6 -19.38 22.41 55.90
N LEU A 7 -18.29 22.14 55.21
CA LEU A 7 -18.22 22.17 53.73
C LEU A 7 -18.75 20.84 53.23
N ALA A 8 -19.89 20.83 52.62
CA ALA A 8 -20.42 19.69 51.88
C ALA A 8 -19.69 19.57 50.56
N LEU A 9 -18.86 18.52 50.41
CA LEU A 9 -18.17 18.19 49.17
C LEU A 9 -19.13 17.41 48.28
N THR A 10 -19.77 18.07 47.31
CA THR A 10 -20.53 17.43 46.25
C THR A 10 -19.57 16.91 45.19
N LEU A 11 -19.32 15.62 45.22
CA LEU A 11 -18.63 14.90 44.13
C LEU A 11 -19.54 14.86 42.90
N LEU A 12 -19.24 15.70 41.92
CA LEU A 12 -19.82 15.60 40.59
C LEU A 12 -19.14 14.42 39.86
N ALA A 13 -19.85 13.29 39.84
CA ALA A 13 -19.43 12.14 39.01
C ALA A 13 -19.69 12.49 37.54
N TYR A 14 -18.67 13.00 36.86
CA TYR A 14 -18.68 13.06 35.39
C TYR A 14 -18.54 11.62 34.86
N GLY A 15 -19.66 11.09 34.41
CA GLY A 15 -19.66 9.84 33.66
C GLY A 15 -18.85 10.00 32.36
N LEU A 16 -17.66 9.40 32.28
CA LEU A 16 -16.98 9.15 31.04
C LEU A 16 -17.81 8.12 30.24
N THR A 17 -18.69 8.63 29.40
CA THR A 17 -19.23 7.78 28.31
C THR A 17 -18.07 7.51 27.35
N GLY A 18 -17.43 6.37 27.52
CA GLY A 18 -16.46 5.82 26.55
C GLY A 18 -17.16 5.67 25.22
N VAL A 19 -16.79 6.51 24.24
CA VAL A 19 -17.11 6.27 22.83
C VAL A 19 -16.28 5.06 22.43
N ALA A 20 -16.93 3.90 22.45
CA ALA A 20 -16.37 2.71 21.82
C ALA A 20 -16.21 3.04 20.33
N ALA A 21 -14.96 3.17 19.88
CA ALA A 21 -14.64 3.22 18.47
C ALA A 21 -14.86 1.80 17.88
N ASP A 22 -16.11 1.47 17.60
CA ASP A 22 -16.52 0.28 16.86
C ASP A 22 -16.31 0.57 15.36
N GLY A 23 -15.06 0.50 14.94
CA GLY A 23 -14.63 0.76 13.56
C GLY A 23 -13.53 -0.19 13.10
N ALA A 24 -13.38 -1.34 13.73
CA ALA A 24 -12.62 -2.42 13.12
C ALA A 24 -13.44 -2.93 11.94
N ALA A 25 -13.08 -2.50 10.72
CA ALA A 25 -13.60 -3.11 9.50
C ALA A 25 -13.39 -4.62 9.63
N LYS A 26 -14.49 -5.35 9.74
CA LYS A 26 -14.49 -6.82 9.79
C LYS A 26 -13.84 -7.24 8.48
N ALA A 27 -12.64 -7.80 8.56
CA ALA A 27 -12.03 -8.40 7.38
C ALA A 27 -13.01 -9.43 6.88
N ASP A 28 -13.52 -9.23 5.65
CA ASP A 28 -14.40 -10.19 5.02
C ASP A 28 -13.71 -11.56 5.01
N ALA A 29 -14.47 -12.61 5.30
CA ALA A 29 -13.95 -13.98 5.19
C ALA A 29 -13.36 -14.18 3.79
N PRO A 30 -12.27 -14.97 3.64
CA PRO A 30 -11.66 -15.21 2.35
C PRO A 30 -12.75 -15.69 1.37
N LYS A 31 -12.94 -14.92 0.28
CA LYS A 31 -13.88 -15.29 -0.78
C LYS A 31 -13.21 -16.35 -1.65
N ASP A 32 -13.87 -17.46 -1.88
CA ASP A 32 -13.46 -18.42 -2.89
C ASP A 32 -13.71 -17.83 -4.28
N TYR A 33 -12.63 -17.47 -4.98
CA TYR A 33 -12.73 -16.94 -6.34
C TYR A 33 -12.82 -18.06 -7.36
N VAL A 34 -13.75 -17.95 -8.31
CA VAL A 34 -14.08 -18.98 -9.31
C VAL A 34 -13.62 -18.53 -10.70
N ALA A 35 -12.78 -19.35 -11.35
CA ALA A 35 -12.35 -19.11 -12.74
C ALA A 35 -13.54 -19.05 -13.70
N GLY A 36 -13.55 -18.11 -14.61
CA GLY A 36 -14.63 -17.84 -15.56
C GLY A 36 -15.79 -17.01 -14.98
N THR A 37 -15.79 -16.72 -13.66
CA THR A 37 -16.79 -15.88 -12.99
C THR A 37 -16.15 -14.66 -12.38
N ASP A 38 -15.11 -14.84 -11.57
CA ASP A 38 -14.42 -13.77 -10.85
C ASP A 38 -13.11 -13.37 -11.53
N TYR A 39 -12.52 -14.27 -12.32
CA TYR A 39 -11.27 -14.01 -13.08
C TYR A 39 -11.17 -14.95 -14.29
N ASP A 40 -10.38 -14.56 -15.28
CA ASP A 40 -10.02 -15.38 -16.42
C ASP A 40 -8.61 -15.97 -16.25
N VAL A 41 -8.46 -17.24 -16.62
CA VAL A 41 -7.16 -17.92 -16.58
C VAL A 41 -6.37 -17.53 -17.83
N ILE A 42 -5.20 -16.92 -17.65
CA ILE A 42 -4.26 -16.63 -18.74
C ILE A 42 -3.58 -17.95 -19.17
N ASN A 43 -3.71 -18.29 -20.45
CA ASN A 43 -3.10 -19.49 -21.02
C ASN A 43 -2.32 -19.16 -22.30
N PRO A 44 -0.99 -19.42 -22.38
CA PRO A 44 -0.16 -19.99 -21.32
C PRO A 44 0.03 -19.04 -20.15
N PRO A 45 0.24 -19.55 -18.92
CA PRO A 45 0.44 -18.71 -17.75
C PRO A 45 1.75 -17.93 -17.86
N LEU A 46 1.74 -16.70 -17.36
CA LEU A 46 2.95 -15.91 -17.22
C LEU A 46 3.88 -16.58 -16.19
N ARG A 47 5.17 -16.61 -16.50
CA ARG A 47 6.16 -17.14 -15.55
C ARG A 47 6.64 -16.02 -14.65
N SER A 48 6.64 -16.27 -13.35
CA SER A 48 7.35 -15.42 -12.38
C SER A 48 8.87 -15.51 -12.59
N VAL A 49 9.59 -14.48 -12.16
CA VAL A 49 11.07 -14.49 -12.21
C VAL A 49 11.63 -15.57 -11.29
N ASP A 50 11.03 -15.73 -10.09
CA ASP A 50 11.35 -16.83 -9.17
C ASP A 50 10.08 -17.64 -8.91
N PRO A 51 10.05 -18.95 -9.27
CA PRO A 51 8.88 -19.80 -9.06
C PRO A 51 8.59 -20.11 -7.59
N ASN A 52 9.51 -19.81 -6.66
CA ASN A 52 9.34 -20.05 -5.24
C ASN A 52 8.75 -18.85 -4.49
N THR A 53 8.53 -17.72 -5.16
CA THR A 53 7.97 -16.50 -4.55
C THR A 53 6.70 -16.07 -5.28
N ILE A 54 5.85 -15.35 -4.56
CA ILE A 54 4.72 -14.64 -5.15
C ILE A 54 5.24 -13.32 -5.71
N GLU A 55 5.19 -13.14 -7.01
CA GLU A 55 5.57 -11.89 -7.66
C GLU A 55 4.36 -10.97 -7.78
N VAL A 56 4.48 -9.76 -7.24
CA VAL A 56 3.57 -8.65 -7.50
C VAL A 56 4.25 -7.70 -8.49
N ALA A 57 3.68 -7.55 -9.67
CA ALA A 57 4.21 -6.67 -10.71
C ALA A 57 3.31 -5.44 -10.90
N GLU A 58 3.89 -4.26 -10.84
CA GLU A 58 3.23 -3.01 -11.18
C GLU A 58 3.67 -2.55 -12.56
N PHE A 59 2.72 -2.38 -13.48
CA PHE A 59 2.96 -1.71 -14.74
C PHE A 59 2.68 -0.22 -14.58
N PHE A 60 3.70 0.61 -14.72
CA PHE A 60 3.61 2.05 -14.47
C PHE A 60 4.26 2.88 -15.58
N TRP A 61 4.06 4.18 -15.55
CA TRP A 61 4.74 5.16 -16.40
C TRP A 61 5.00 6.44 -15.63
N TYR A 62 6.20 6.99 -15.66
CA TYR A 62 6.57 8.24 -14.99
C TYR A 62 5.75 9.46 -15.42
N GLY A 63 5.12 9.45 -16.61
CA GLY A 63 4.19 10.50 -17.03
C GLY A 63 2.73 10.26 -16.65
N CYS A 64 2.45 9.25 -15.81
CA CYS A 64 1.10 8.91 -15.37
C CYS A 64 0.79 9.53 -14.01
N GLY A 65 -0.11 10.52 -13.97
CA GLY A 65 -0.50 11.16 -12.70
C GLY A 65 -1.16 10.22 -11.69
N HIS A 66 -1.84 9.16 -12.15
CA HIS A 66 -2.41 8.16 -11.25
C HIS A 66 -1.32 7.28 -10.62
N CYS A 67 -0.30 6.89 -11.38
CA CYS A 67 0.85 6.15 -10.86
C CYS A 67 1.57 7.01 -9.81
N TYR A 68 1.86 8.29 -10.11
CA TYR A 68 2.43 9.21 -9.15
C TYR A 68 1.62 9.34 -7.86
N SER A 69 0.29 9.44 -7.98
CA SER A 69 -0.60 9.53 -6.81
C SER A 69 -0.67 8.22 -6.01
N PHE A 70 -0.32 7.10 -6.60
CA PHE A 70 -0.30 5.79 -5.97
C PHE A 70 0.99 5.53 -5.16
N GLU A 71 2.10 6.16 -5.51
CA GLU A 71 3.40 5.99 -4.84
C GLU A 71 3.35 6.11 -3.30
N PRO A 72 2.69 7.11 -2.70
CA PRO A 72 2.59 7.21 -1.24
C PRO A 72 1.86 6.04 -0.57
N ILE A 73 1.08 5.29 -1.34
CA ILE A 73 0.31 4.13 -0.87
C ILE A 73 1.15 2.86 -1.00
N ILE A 74 1.77 2.65 -2.16
CA ILE A 74 2.49 1.42 -2.49
C ILE A 74 3.84 1.32 -1.78
N GLU A 75 4.57 2.43 -1.63
CA GLU A 75 5.88 2.44 -1.00
C GLU A 75 5.90 1.94 0.47
N PRO A 76 4.98 2.37 1.35
CA PRO A 76 4.89 1.81 2.70
C PRO A 76 4.45 0.35 2.72
N TRP A 77 3.66 -0.08 1.72
CA TRP A 77 3.22 -1.46 1.59
C TRP A 77 4.37 -2.37 1.16
N LYS A 78 5.18 -1.97 0.18
CA LYS A 78 6.39 -2.70 -0.25
C LYS A 78 7.32 -3.03 0.91
N LYS A 79 7.47 -2.12 1.86
CA LYS A 79 8.31 -2.30 3.07
C LYS A 79 7.77 -3.34 4.06
N LYS A 80 6.54 -3.78 3.90
CA LYS A 80 5.85 -4.72 4.80
C LYS A 80 5.58 -6.07 4.13
N LEU A 81 6.12 -6.30 2.94
CA LEU A 81 5.91 -7.55 2.21
C LEU A 81 6.44 -8.74 3.01
N PRO A 82 5.71 -9.86 3.06
CA PRO A 82 6.23 -11.12 3.59
C PRO A 82 7.46 -11.58 2.82
N ALA A 83 8.27 -12.44 3.43
CA ALA A 83 9.53 -12.90 2.84
C ALA A 83 9.37 -13.73 1.54
N ASP A 84 8.19 -14.29 1.34
CA ASP A 84 7.80 -15.07 0.16
C ASP A 84 7.15 -14.23 -0.95
N VAL A 85 7.05 -12.91 -0.76
CA VAL A 85 6.48 -11.97 -1.74
C VAL A 85 7.55 -11.02 -2.25
N THR A 86 7.66 -10.88 -3.56
CA THR A 86 8.55 -9.93 -4.24
C THR A 86 7.73 -8.89 -5.00
N PHE A 87 8.25 -7.67 -5.05
CA PHE A 87 7.64 -6.61 -5.86
C PHE A 87 8.57 -6.22 -7.01
N ARG A 88 7.99 -6.01 -8.19
CA ARG A 88 8.71 -5.58 -9.37
C ARG A 88 7.96 -4.47 -10.12
N GLY A 89 8.59 -3.30 -10.27
CA GLY A 89 8.13 -2.25 -11.16
C GLY A 89 8.49 -2.57 -12.61
N ILE A 90 7.54 -2.42 -13.53
CA ILE A 90 7.72 -2.63 -14.96
C ILE A 90 7.26 -1.37 -15.69
N PRO A 91 8.20 -0.55 -16.21
CA PRO A 91 7.83 0.60 -17.02
C PRO A 91 7.08 0.15 -18.29
N ALA A 92 5.85 0.67 -18.47
CA ALA A 92 5.08 0.43 -19.67
C ALA A 92 5.65 1.21 -20.86
N VAL A 93 5.65 0.59 -22.07
CA VAL A 93 6.21 1.20 -23.28
C VAL A 93 5.27 0.99 -24.47
N TRP A 94 4.53 2.05 -24.83
CA TRP A 94 3.63 2.07 -26.00
C TRP A 94 3.97 3.17 -27.01
N HIS A 95 4.88 4.10 -26.65
CA HIS A 95 5.35 5.19 -27.53
C HIS A 95 6.71 5.72 -27.06
N GLU A 96 7.40 6.51 -27.90
CA GLU A 96 8.78 6.97 -27.69
C GLU A 96 9.03 7.66 -26.31
N LYS A 97 8.07 8.49 -25.84
CA LYS A 97 8.23 9.16 -24.54
C LYS A 97 8.26 8.14 -23.39
N MET A 98 7.44 7.10 -23.45
CA MET A 98 7.45 6.02 -22.47
C MET A 98 8.74 5.21 -22.55
N GLU A 99 9.26 4.97 -23.75
CA GLU A 99 10.56 4.31 -23.95
C GLU A 99 11.70 5.08 -23.27
N LEU A 100 11.72 6.40 -23.40
CA LEU A 100 12.72 7.25 -22.75
C LEU A 100 12.63 7.12 -21.21
N HIS A 101 11.43 7.13 -20.65
CA HIS A 101 11.22 6.95 -19.22
C HIS A 101 11.61 5.54 -18.75
N ALA A 102 11.31 4.50 -19.53
CA ALA A 102 11.75 3.15 -19.24
C ALA A 102 13.29 3.03 -19.25
N LYS A 103 13.96 3.67 -20.21
CA LYS A 103 15.42 3.73 -20.22
C LYS A 103 15.99 4.38 -18.97
N ALA A 104 15.38 5.48 -18.50
CA ALA A 104 15.78 6.15 -17.26
C ALA A 104 15.63 5.22 -16.04
N TYR A 105 14.50 4.50 -15.95
CA TYR A 105 14.26 3.51 -14.89
C TYR A 105 15.34 2.43 -14.86
N TYR A 106 15.53 1.72 -15.97
CA TYR A 106 16.50 0.63 -16.04
C TYR A 106 17.95 1.10 -15.92
N THR A 107 18.25 2.34 -16.31
CA THR A 107 19.57 2.95 -16.07
C THR A 107 19.77 3.16 -14.57
N ALA A 108 18.78 3.73 -13.86
CA ALA A 108 18.85 3.93 -12.42
C ALA A 108 18.96 2.59 -11.66
N GLU A 109 18.26 1.56 -12.12
CA GLU A 109 18.35 0.20 -11.59
C GLU A 109 19.76 -0.37 -11.77
N ALA A 110 20.30 -0.34 -13.00
CA ALA A 110 21.65 -0.83 -13.32
C ALA A 110 22.75 -0.11 -12.53
N LEU A 111 22.55 1.16 -12.18
CA LEU A 111 23.47 1.95 -11.37
C LEU A 111 23.25 1.75 -9.86
N GLY A 112 22.24 0.98 -9.43
CA GLY A 112 21.91 0.76 -8.02
C GLY A 112 21.38 2.00 -7.30
N VAL A 113 20.78 2.95 -8.03
CA VAL A 113 20.25 4.20 -7.48
C VAL A 113 18.73 4.34 -7.64
N LEU A 114 18.06 3.27 -8.09
CA LEU A 114 16.63 3.31 -8.39
C LEU A 114 15.78 3.79 -7.21
N ASP A 115 16.03 3.30 -5.99
CA ASP A 115 15.28 3.68 -4.79
C ASP A 115 15.30 5.20 -4.52
N LYS A 116 16.39 5.87 -4.91
CA LYS A 116 16.54 7.33 -4.76
C LYS A 116 15.95 8.10 -5.93
N MET A 117 15.98 7.50 -7.12
CA MET A 117 15.59 8.16 -8.37
C MET A 117 14.13 7.96 -8.70
N HIS A 118 13.50 6.88 -8.24
CA HIS A 118 12.16 6.51 -8.66
C HIS A 118 11.13 7.63 -8.45
N THR A 119 11.04 8.15 -7.23
CA THR A 119 10.13 9.27 -6.91
C THR A 119 10.50 10.59 -7.61
N VAL A 120 11.79 10.78 -7.92
CA VAL A 120 12.27 12.01 -8.60
C VAL A 120 11.94 12.00 -10.08
N LEU A 121 11.82 10.82 -10.69
CA LEU A 121 11.52 10.64 -12.11
C LEU A 121 10.03 10.82 -12.44
N PHE A 122 9.13 10.74 -11.44
CA PHE A 122 7.74 11.13 -11.56
C PHE A 122 7.57 12.65 -11.64
#